data_9d887bb7c9a9b2334ef4f9a9465c1467
#
_entry.id   9d887bb7c9a9b2334ef4f9a9465c1467
#
_cell.length_a   1.000
_cell.length_b   1.000
_cell.length_c   1.000
_cell.angle_alpha   90.00
_cell.angle_beta   90.00
_cell.angle_gamma   90.00
#
_symmetry.space_group_name_H-M   'P 1'
#
loop_
_entity.id
_entity.type
_entity.pdbx_description
1 polymer ?
#
loop_
_entity_poly.entity_id
_entity_poly.type
_entity_poly.pdbx_seq_one_letter_code
_entity_poly.pdbx_strand_id
1 'polypeptide(L)'
;NASGAPICRDDKEAVEELSQLCDLILSHDRKIRIRADDSVMDFYKGEPYMIRRSRGYAPLPMMVTMPWKGQVLAAGGELKNTFCIGVDGRFYLSPYVGDLEDLRTVKALQETIHRFETLLEVEPEVAACDLHPKYNSTVVAEELGLPVVKIQHHYAHILSCMAENDRKEQVIGVAFDGTGYGTDGTIWGGELLLADYHGFERMGSIEPFLQIGGDISAKEGWRIAVSLIYQQTQDKAQTMEIVKKLNLCSESECKVLLAMADRKMNAVT
;
A
#
# COMPACT_ATOMS: atom_id res chain seq x y z
N ASN A 1 -1.80 -5.99 -19.90
CA ASN A 1 -1.56 -7.02 -18.88
C ASN A 1 -2.88 -7.65 -18.39
N ALA A 2 -2.81 -8.87 -17.89
CA ALA A 2 -3.92 -9.48 -17.18
C ALA A 2 -4.08 -8.83 -15.79
N SER A 3 -5.32 -8.86 -15.24
CA SER A 3 -5.58 -8.33 -13.90
C SER A 3 -4.73 -9.06 -12.84
N GLY A 4 -4.04 -8.30 -11.99
CA GLY A 4 -3.16 -8.84 -10.95
C GLY A 4 -1.78 -9.31 -11.44
N ALA A 5 -1.51 -9.31 -12.75
CA ALA A 5 -0.21 -9.66 -13.31
C ALA A 5 0.63 -8.41 -13.63
N PRO A 6 1.97 -8.48 -13.55
CA PRO A 6 2.84 -7.40 -13.98
C PRO A 6 2.70 -7.13 -15.49
N ILE A 7 3.08 -5.94 -15.93
CA ILE A 7 3.09 -5.60 -17.35
C ILE A 7 4.14 -6.44 -18.08
N CYS A 8 3.74 -7.10 -19.16
CA CYS A 8 4.66 -7.84 -20.03
C CYS A 8 5.73 -6.92 -20.60
N ARG A 9 6.99 -7.37 -20.59
CA ARG A 9 8.14 -6.57 -21.01
C ARG A 9 8.75 -7.02 -22.33
N ASP A 10 8.54 -8.26 -22.71
CA ASP A 10 9.04 -8.81 -23.98
C ASP A 10 7.95 -9.61 -24.70
N ASP A 11 8.20 -9.89 -25.98
CA ASP A 11 7.24 -10.56 -26.85
C ASP A 11 6.91 -11.99 -26.40
N LYS A 12 7.89 -12.69 -25.83
CA LYS A 12 7.68 -14.06 -25.34
C LYS A 12 6.70 -14.05 -24.16
N GLU A 13 6.96 -13.19 -23.16
CA GLU A 13 6.10 -12.99 -22.01
C GLU A 13 4.69 -12.55 -22.46
N ALA A 14 4.60 -11.62 -23.44
CA ALA A 14 3.33 -11.16 -23.98
C ALA A 14 2.53 -12.27 -24.67
N VAL A 15 3.18 -13.11 -25.46
CA VAL A 15 2.53 -14.24 -26.15
C VAL A 15 2.07 -15.29 -25.13
N GLU A 16 2.89 -15.64 -24.14
CA GLU A 16 2.53 -16.62 -23.12
C GLU A 16 1.36 -16.16 -22.25
N GLU A 17 1.33 -14.91 -21.84
CA GLU A 17 0.34 -14.39 -20.88
C GLU A 17 -0.95 -13.87 -21.53
N LEU A 18 -0.87 -13.31 -22.76
CA LEU A 18 -1.96 -12.57 -23.35
C LEU A 18 -2.62 -13.23 -24.55
N SER A 19 -2.00 -14.25 -25.16
CA SER A 19 -2.54 -14.90 -26.37
C SER A 19 -3.94 -15.49 -26.22
N GLN A 20 -4.35 -15.83 -25.00
CA GLN A 20 -5.72 -16.30 -24.71
C GLN A 20 -6.71 -15.17 -24.42
N LEU A 21 -6.24 -13.93 -24.30
CA LEU A 21 -7.04 -12.75 -23.93
C LEU A 21 -7.26 -11.81 -25.10
N CYS A 22 -6.55 -11.98 -26.21
CA CYS A 22 -6.63 -11.11 -27.38
C CYS A 22 -6.41 -11.89 -28.68
N ASP A 23 -6.98 -11.39 -29.77
CA ASP A 23 -6.86 -11.98 -31.11
C ASP A 23 -5.56 -11.57 -31.81
N LEU A 24 -4.98 -10.44 -31.44
CA LEU A 24 -3.78 -9.86 -32.04
C LEU A 24 -2.90 -9.23 -30.97
N ILE A 25 -1.57 -9.38 -31.15
CA ILE A 25 -0.55 -8.72 -30.36
C ILE A 25 0.28 -7.85 -31.30
N LEU A 26 0.24 -6.54 -31.07
CA LEU A 26 1.13 -5.60 -31.78
C LEU A 26 2.44 -5.52 -31.01
N SER A 27 3.50 -6.10 -31.57
CA SER A 27 4.83 -6.06 -30.98
C SER A 27 5.73 -5.00 -31.65
N HIS A 28 6.92 -4.76 -31.09
CA HIS A 28 7.93 -3.87 -31.60
C HIS A 28 9.33 -4.39 -31.25
N ASP A 29 10.34 -3.97 -31.98
CA ASP A 29 11.73 -4.39 -31.84
C ASP A 29 12.52 -3.60 -30.75
N ARG A 30 11.91 -2.62 -30.09
CA ARG A 30 12.54 -1.88 -28.99
C ARG A 30 12.53 -2.68 -27.71
N LYS A 31 13.68 -2.76 -27.05
CA LYS A 31 13.76 -3.36 -25.72
C LYS A 31 13.14 -2.43 -24.67
N ILE A 32 12.08 -2.91 -23.99
CA ILE A 32 11.49 -2.24 -22.83
C ILE A 32 12.47 -2.36 -21.67
N ARG A 33 12.95 -1.24 -21.15
CA ARG A 33 13.93 -1.19 -20.05
C ARG A 33 13.25 -1.10 -18.68
N ILE A 34 12.19 -0.32 -18.58
CA ILE A 34 11.40 -0.11 -17.38
C ILE A 34 9.94 -0.32 -17.77
N ARG A 35 9.23 -1.12 -17.01
CA ARG A 35 7.77 -1.22 -17.14
C ARG A 35 7.15 0.09 -16.71
N ALA A 36 6.26 0.66 -17.51
CA ALA A 36 5.56 1.90 -17.18
C ALA A 36 4.09 1.75 -17.59
N ASP A 37 3.22 1.70 -16.61
CA ASP A 37 1.77 1.72 -16.81
C ASP A 37 1.30 3.12 -17.20
N ASP A 38 0.05 3.27 -17.59
CA ASP A 38 -0.54 4.56 -17.85
C ASP A 38 -0.75 5.33 -16.55
N SER A 39 -0.51 6.64 -16.63
CA SER A 39 -0.91 7.54 -15.54
C SER A 39 -2.42 7.66 -15.52
N VAL A 40 -2.99 7.72 -14.31
CA VAL A 40 -4.43 7.91 -14.09
C VAL A 40 -4.63 9.19 -13.31
N MET A 41 -5.49 10.06 -13.82
CA MET A 41 -5.75 11.38 -13.26
C MET A 41 -7.25 11.63 -13.21
N ASP A 42 -7.68 12.36 -12.21
CA ASP A 42 -9.03 12.91 -12.09
C ASP A 42 -8.94 14.41 -11.82
N PHE A 43 -10.08 15.07 -11.69
CA PHE A 43 -10.14 16.51 -11.41
C PHE A 43 -10.98 16.77 -10.16
N TYR A 44 -10.39 17.48 -9.22
CA TYR A 44 -11.08 17.96 -8.02
C TYR A 44 -11.19 19.48 -8.07
N LYS A 45 -12.41 20.02 -8.09
CA LYS A 45 -12.69 21.47 -8.20
C LYS A 45 -11.99 22.15 -9.40
N GLY A 46 -11.81 21.42 -10.51
CA GLY A 46 -11.14 21.91 -11.71
C GLY A 46 -9.61 21.79 -11.71
N GLU A 47 -9.02 21.37 -10.60
CA GLU A 47 -7.58 21.11 -10.49
C GLU A 47 -7.27 19.63 -10.73
N PRO A 48 -6.17 19.31 -11.45
CA PRO A 48 -5.81 17.93 -11.72
C PRO A 48 -5.40 17.21 -10.44
N TYR A 49 -5.93 16.02 -10.23
CA TYR A 49 -5.63 15.14 -9.12
C TYR A 49 -5.04 13.82 -9.62
N MET A 50 -3.80 13.52 -9.25
CA MET A 50 -3.08 12.33 -9.71
C MET A 50 -3.43 11.13 -8.86
N ILE A 51 -4.06 10.11 -9.47
CA ILE A 51 -4.39 8.83 -8.82
C ILE A 51 -3.22 7.84 -8.96
N ARG A 52 -2.65 7.74 -10.18
CA ARG A 52 -1.47 6.93 -10.48
C ARG A 52 -0.48 7.76 -11.27
N ARG A 53 0.72 7.91 -10.72
CA ARG A 53 1.81 8.64 -11.35
C ARG A 53 2.75 7.66 -12.05
N SER A 54 2.77 7.64 -13.37
CA SER A 54 3.56 6.71 -14.15
C SER A 54 3.98 7.35 -15.49
N ARG A 55 3.60 6.78 -16.62
CA ARG A 55 4.00 7.25 -17.96
C ARG A 55 3.72 8.74 -18.16
N GLY A 56 4.73 9.47 -18.65
CA GLY A 56 4.66 10.92 -18.89
C GLY A 56 4.99 11.79 -17.68
N TYR A 57 4.96 11.24 -16.46
CA TYR A 57 5.23 11.97 -15.21
C TYR A 57 6.45 11.44 -14.45
N ALA A 58 6.62 10.13 -14.37
CA ALA A 58 7.83 9.54 -13.82
C ALA A 58 8.94 9.52 -14.91
N PRO A 59 10.19 9.80 -14.56
CA PRO A 59 10.77 10.11 -13.25
C PRO A 59 10.91 11.62 -12.94
N LEU A 60 10.03 12.48 -13.43
CA LEU A 60 10.13 13.90 -13.10
C LEU A 60 10.08 14.11 -11.59
N PRO A 61 10.96 14.94 -11.01
CA PRO A 61 11.00 15.13 -9.56
C PRO A 61 9.81 15.94 -9.04
N MET A 62 9.42 15.66 -7.82
CA MET A 62 8.64 16.56 -6.98
C MET A 62 9.60 17.33 -6.08
N MET A 63 9.44 18.65 -6.03
CA MET A 63 10.28 19.52 -5.20
C MET A 63 9.67 19.62 -3.81
N VAL A 64 10.51 19.49 -2.77
CA VAL A 64 10.11 19.75 -1.38
C VAL A 64 10.97 20.84 -0.80
N THR A 65 10.39 21.68 0.04
CA THR A 65 11.14 22.80 0.66
C THR A 65 11.70 22.45 2.02
N MET A 66 11.40 21.25 2.55
CA MET A 66 11.97 20.76 3.80
C MET A 66 13.50 20.60 3.68
N PRO A 67 14.25 20.85 4.76
CA PRO A 67 15.69 20.58 4.78
C PRO A 67 15.94 19.09 4.51
N TRP A 68 16.72 18.79 3.47
CA TRP A 68 17.03 17.43 3.09
C TRP A 68 18.55 17.20 3.14
N LYS A 69 18.98 16.04 3.63
CA LYS A 69 20.38 15.63 3.66
C LYS A 69 20.52 14.19 3.20
N GLY A 70 21.58 13.94 2.42
CA GLY A 70 21.88 12.59 1.94
C GLY A 70 20.97 12.09 0.83
N GLN A 71 21.12 10.84 0.52
CA GLN A 71 20.39 10.14 -0.53
C GLN A 71 19.62 8.97 0.10
N VAL A 72 18.31 8.95 -0.05
CA VAL A 72 17.41 7.98 0.60
C VAL A 72 16.57 7.27 -0.45
N LEU A 73 16.47 5.95 -0.35
CA LEU A 73 15.53 5.15 -1.10
C LEU A 73 14.39 4.72 -0.19
N ALA A 74 13.16 5.03 -0.53
CA ALA A 74 11.96 4.55 0.15
C ALA A 74 11.27 3.47 -0.70
N ALA A 75 11.22 2.22 -0.20
CA ALA A 75 10.78 1.06 -0.97
C ALA A 75 9.26 0.99 -1.22
N GLY A 76 8.47 1.82 -0.54
CA GLY A 76 7.01 1.84 -0.66
C GLY A 76 6.31 0.71 0.11
N GLY A 77 5.00 0.56 -0.12
CA GLY A 77 4.16 -0.47 0.49
C GLY A 77 4.13 -1.77 -0.32
N GLU A 78 3.27 -2.70 0.09
CA GLU A 78 3.13 -4.02 -0.55
C GLU A 78 2.23 -3.99 -1.78
N LEU A 79 1.07 -3.33 -1.67
CA LEU A 79 0.10 -3.22 -2.76
C LEU A 79 0.27 -1.90 -3.50
N LYS A 80 0.03 -1.93 -4.82
CA LYS A 80 0.15 -0.75 -5.69
C LYS A 80 1.51 -0.05 -5.53
N ASN A 81 2.56 -0.85 -5.40
CA ASN A 81 3.89 -0.37 -5.05
C ASN A 81 4.38 0.71 -6.01
N THR A 82 5.02 1.70 -5.42
CA THR A 82 5.82 2.74 -6.03
C THR A 82 6.94 3.05 -5.04
N PHE A 83 8.19 3.07 -5.48
CA PHE A 83 9.30 3.51 -4.65
C PHE A 83 9.65 4.97 -4.93
N CYS A 84 10.45 5.56 -4.05
CA CYS A 84 10.90 6.94 -4.19
C CYS A 84 12.39 7.06 -3.87
N ILE A 85 13.12 7.86 -4.64
CA ILE A 85 14.48 8.28 -4.32
C ILE A 85 14.45 9.78 -3.98
N GLY A 86 14.90 10.10 -2.77
CA GLY A 86 15.05 11.48 -2.30
C GLY A 86 16.51 11.91 -2.32
N VAL A 87 16.81 13.00 -3.01
CA VAL A 87 18.15 13.61 -3.09
C VAL A 87 18.03 15.12 -3.31
N ASP A 88 18.79 15.92 -2.56
CA ASP A 88 18.86 17.38 -2.71
C ASP A 88 17.49 18.10 -2.76
N GLY A 89 16.56 17.67 -1.92
CA GLY A 89 15.19 18.22 -1.88
C GLY A 89 14.31 17.86 -3.07
N ARG A 90 14.72 16.89 -3.88
CA ARG A 90 13.97 16.34 -5.00
C ARG A 90 13.54 14.92 -4.69
N PHE A 91 12.26 14.63 -4.88
CA PHE A 91 11.69 13.29 -4.73
C PHE A 91 11.33 12.73 -6.10
N TYR A 92 12.04 11.66 -6.49
CA TYR A 92 11.84 10.96 -7.74
C TYR A 92 11.00 9.70 -7.48
N LEU A 93 9.69 9.78 -7.74
CA LEU A 93 8.82 8.61 -7.67
C LEU A 93 9.04 7.72 -8.88
N SER A 94 9.09 6.42 -8.65
CA SER A 94 9.11 5.45 -9.74
C SER A 94 7.79 5.46 -10.52
N PRO A 95 7.77 4.91 -11.75
CA PRO A 95 6.55 4.43 -12.34
C PRO A 95 5.86 3.44 -11.41
N TYR A 96 4.55 3.27 -11.58
CA TYR A 96 3.79 2.24 -10.88
C TYR A 96 4.41 0.85 -11.13
N VAL A 97 4.79 0.17 -10.05
CA VAL A 97 5.39 -1.16 -10.07
C VAL A 97 4.32 -2.25 -10.00
N GLY A 98 3.40 -2.13 -9.06
CA GLY A 98 2.28 -3.05 -8.89
C GLY A 98 2.28 -3.78 -7.55
N ASP A 99 1.50 -4.85 -7.44
CA ASP A 99 1.35 -5.63 -6.21
C ASP A 99 2.50 -6.62 -6.05
N LEU A 100 3.20 -6.55 -4.92
CA LEU A 100 4.41 -7.35 -4.65
C LEU A 100 4.11 -8.78 -4.18
N GLU A 101 2.85 -9.18 -4.10
CA GLU A 101 2.46 -10.58 -3.87
C GLU A 101 2.96 -11.51 -5.00
N ASP A 102 3.17 -10.96 -6.21
CA ASP A 102 3.75 -11.67 -7.35
C ASP A 102 5.27 -11.48 -7.38
N LEU A 103 6.04 -12.56 -7.32
CA LEU A 103 7.50 -12.52 -7.37
C LEU A 103 8.08 -11.86 -8.63
N ARG A 104 7.34 -11.87 -9.76
CA ARG A 104 7.74 -11.15 -10.98
C ARG A 104 7.68 -9.63 -10.76
N THR A 105 6.74 -9.17 -9.95
CA THR A 105 6.63 -7.75 -9.56
C THR A 105 7.75 -7.36 -8.58
N VAL A 106 8.09 -8.24 -7.63
CA VAL A 106 9.26 -8.04 -6.74
C VAL A 106 10.54 -7.89 -7.55
N LYS A 107 10.77 -8.78 -8.52
CA LYS A 107 11.91 -8.67 -9.43
C LYS A 107 11.87 -7.37 -10.25
N ALA A 108 10.68 -6.96 -10.70
CA ALA A 108 10.53 -5.70 -11.42
C ALA A 108 10.86 -4.49 -10.53
N LEU A 109 10.51 -4.52 -9.25
CA LEU A 109 10.90 -3.52 -8.25
C LEU A 109 12.43 -3.42 -8.15
N GLN A 110 13.11 -4.52 -7.88
CA GLN A 110 14.58 -4.57 -7.76
C GLN A 110 15.28 -4.06 -9.04
N GLU A 111 14.85 -4.53 -10.21
CA GLU A 111 15.40 -4.07 -11.50
C GLU A 111 15.16 -2.57 -11.73
N THR A 112 14.00 -2.05 -11.32
CA THR A 112 13.66 -0.65 -11.53
C THR A 112 14.42 0.26 -10.57
N ILE A 113 14.62 -0.14 -9.32
CA ILE A 113 15.48 0.55 -8.34
C ILE A 113 16.87 0.73 -8.94
N HIS A 114 17.54 -0.35 -9.33
CA HIS A 114 18.89 -0.29 -9.89
C HIS A 114 18.98 0.60 -11.15
N ARG A 115 17.93 0.61 -11.97
CA ARG A 115 17.90 1.51 -13.15
C ARG A 115 17.72 2.96 -12.77
N PHE A 116 16.94 3.26 -11.74
CA PHE A 116 16.77 4.63 -11.25
C PHE A 116 18.06 5.15 -10.64
N GLU A 117 18.79 4.34 -9.86
CA GLU A 117 20.11 4.68 -9.35
C GLU A 117 21.06 5.07 -10.48
N THR A 118 21.11 4.24 -11.53
CA THR A 118 21.93 4.51 -12.71
C THR A 118 21.47 5.75 -13.48
N LEU A 119 20.15 5.92 -13.67
CA LEU A 119 19.58 7.03 -14.44
C LEU A 119 19.77 8.39 -13.76
N LEU A 120 19.61 8.39 -12.44
CA LEU A 120 19.70 9.61 -11.62
C LEU A 120 21.14 9.88 -11.12
N GLU A 121 22.07 8.95 -11.37
CA GLU A 121 23.45 8.99 -10.88
C GLU A 121 23.50 9.17 -9.36
N VAL A 122 22.70 8.35 -8.63
CA VAL A 122 22.56 8.39 -7.17
C VAL A 122 22.98 7.07 -6.53
N GLU A 123 23.52 7.16 -5.34
CA GLU A 123 23.91 6.03 -4.48
C GLU A 123 23.22 6.21 -3.11
N PRO A 124 22.03 5.63 -2.90
CA PRO A 124 21.34 5.78 -1.63
C PRO A 124 22.18 5.32 -0.42
N GLU A 125 22.16 6.12 0.64
CA GLU A 125 22.88 5.87 1.88
C GLU A 125 22.02 5.19 2.94
N VAL A 126 20.69 5.30 2.81
CA VAL A 126 19.66 4.76 3.71
C VAL A 126 18.49 4.26 2.91
N ALA A 127 17.94 3.13 3.34
CA ALA A 127 16.66 2.62 2.84
C ALA A 127 15.55 2.86 3.86
N ALA A 128 14.41 3.37 3.43
CA ALA A 128 13.19 3.45 4.23
C ALA A 128 12.16 2.43 3.73
N CYS A 129 11.47 1.76 4.64
CA CYS A 129 10.41 0.81 4.30
C CYS A 129 9.27 0.85 5.31
N ASP A 130 8.17 0.16 5.01
CA ASP A 130 7.06 -0.02 5.94
C ASP A 130 7.52 -0.76 7.21
N LEU A 131 6.85 -0.46 8.33
CA LEU A 131 7.08 -1.15 9.60
C LEU A 131 6.70 -2.63 9.54
N HIS A 132 5.85 -3.03 8.58
CA HIS A 132 5.34 -4.40 8.45
C HIS A 132 6.47 -5.39 8.16
N PRO A 133 6.70 -6.41 9.03
CA PRO A 133 7.91 -7.25 8.95
C PRO A 133 7.90 -8.27 7.81
N LYS A 134 6.75 -8.48 7.16
CA LYS A 134 6.58 -9.53 6.15
C LYS A 134 6.27 -8.99 4.75
N TYR A 135 6.29 -7.68 4.56
CA TYR A 135 6.12 -7.12 3.22
C TYR A 135 7.33 -7.43 2.34
N ASN A 136 7.08 -7.79 1.10
CA ASN A 136 8.16 -8.00 0.13
C ASN A 136 8.95 -6.71 -0.13
N SER A 137 8.30 -5.54 -0.06
CA SER A 137 9.00 -4.25 -0.11
C SER A 137 10.00 -4.07 1.05
N THR A 138 9.67 -4.55 2.25
CA THR A 138 10.59 -4.54 3.40
C THR A 138 11.77 -5.48 3.16
N VAL A 139 11.52 -6.69 2.65
CA VAL A 139 12.58 -7.64 2.29
C VAL A 139 13.52 -7.04 1.25
N VAL A 140 12.98 -6.43 0.19
CA VAL A 140 13.79 -5.75 -0.84
C VAL A 140 14.65 -4.65 -0.23
N ALA A 141 14.09 -3.81 0.67
CA ALA A 141 14.87 -2.77 1.34
C ALA A 141 16.01 -3.33 2.20
N GLU A 142 15.77 -4.44 2.90
CA GLU A 142 16.79 -5.12 3.73
C GLU A 142 17.89 -5.77 2.88
N GLU A 143 17.54 -6.30 1.70
CA GLU A 143 18.50 -6.91 0.75
C GLU A 143 19.43 -5.90 0.07
N LEU A 144 19.14 -4.59 0.10
CA LEU A 144 20.02 -3.56 -0.44
C LEU A 144 21.34 -3.42 0.34
N GLY A 145 21.42 -3.97 1.56
CA GLY A 145 22.63 -3.88 2.39
C GLY A 145 22.88 -2.48 2.98
N LEU A 146 21.89 -1.60 2.94
CA LEU A 146 21.92 -0.26 3.50
C LEU A 146 21.36 -0.24 4.94
N PRO A 147 21.67 0.77 5.76
CA PRO A 147 20.93 1.02 6.97
C PRO A 147 19.44 1.19 6.67
N VAL A 148 18.56 0.45 7.38
CA VAL A 148 17.12 0.45 7.13
C VAL A 148 16.38 1.21 8.23
N VAL A 149 15.51 2.14 7.82
CA VAL A 149 14.59 2.86 8.70
C VAL A 149 13.16 2.37 8.43
N LYS A 150 12.51 1.79 9.45
CA LYS A 150 11.15 1.32 9.38
C LYS A 150 10.17 2.43 9.80
N ILE A 151 9.19 2.71 8.96
CA ILE A 151 8.22 3.79 9.13
C ILE A 151 6.83 3.19 9.34
N GLN A 152 6.12 3.66 10.37
CA GLN A 152 4.75 3.26 10.61
C GLN A 152 3.84 3.74 9.47
N HIS A 153 2.96 2.88 8.99
CA HIS A 153 2.18 3.04 7.77
C HIS A 153 1.35 4.34 7.73
N HIS A 154 0.50 4.56 8.74
CA HIS A 154 -0.37 5.75 8.81
C HIS A 154 0.44 7.04 9.00
N TYR A 155 1.56 6.96 9.72
CA TYR A 155 2.49 8.08 9.83
C TYR A 155 3.11 8.42 8.48
N ALA A 156 3.46 7.43 7.65
CA ALA A 156 3.96 7.66 6.30
C ALA A 156 2.92 8.39 5.42
N HIS A 157 1.63 8.03 5.52
CA HIS A 157 0.55 8.75 4.83
C HIS A 157 0.47 10.22 5.25
N ILE A 158 0.57 10.50 6.56
CA ILE A 158 0.53 11.88 7.08
C ILE A 158 1.74 12.66 6.58
N LEU A 159 2.95 12.09 6.65
CA LEU A 159 4.18 12.73 6.17
C LEU A 159 4.12 13.02 4.67
N SER A 160 3.55 12.11 3.88
CA SER A 160 3.34 12.30 2.45
C SER A 160 2.43 13.52 2.18
N CYS A 161 1.33 13.62 2.90
CA CYS A 161 0.42 14.76 2.81
C CYS A 161 1.07 16.08 3.25
N MET A 162 1.86 16.05 4.33
CA MET A 162 2.62 17.21 4.81
C MET A 162 3.64 17.68 3.75
N ALA A 163 4.37 16.75 3.16
CA ALA A 163 5.37 17.05 2.12
C ALA A 163 4.74 17.64 0.87
N GLU A 164 3.63 17.07 0.39
CA GLU A 164 2.89 17.55 -0.78
C GLU A 164 2.35 18.99 -0.58
N ASN A 165 1.94 19.31 0.64
CA ASN A 165 1.36 20.61 0.98
C ASN A 165 2.35 21.57 1.65
N ASP A 166 3.64 21.24 1.66
CA ASP A 166 4.73 22.03 2.25
C ASP A 166 4.48 22.42 3.70
N ARG A 167 3.90 21.52 4.51
CA ARG A 167 3.63 21.70 5.92
C ARG A 167 4.83 21.25 6.75
N LYS A 168 5.31 22.15 7.63
CA LYS A 168 6.49 21.92 8.49
C LYS A 168 6.15 21.90 9.97
N GLU A 169 5.01 22.48 10.31
CA GLU A 169 4.46 22.51 11.66
C GLU A 169 3.91 21.14 12.08
N GLN A 170 3.76 20.93 13.37
CA GLN A 170 3.06 19.78 13.91
C GLN A 170 1.58 19.83 13.50
N VAL A 171 1.06 18.70 13.05
CA VAL A 171 -0.30 18.55 12.52
C VAL A 171 -1.08 17.48 13.24
N ILE A 172 -2.41 17.60 13.24
CA ILE A 172 -3.31 16.50 13.55
C ILE A 172 -3.56 15.74 12.26
N GLY A 173 -2.91 14.58 12.13
CA GLY A 173 -3.07 13.67 11.01
C GLY A 173 -4.26 12.74 11.21
N VAL A 174 -5.13 12.67 10.22
CA VAL A 174 -6.29 11.76 10.17
C VAL A 174 -6.03 10.76 9.05
N ALA A 175 -5.73 9.51 9.41
CA ALA A 175 -5.40 8.46 8.46
C ALA A 175 -6.44 7.35 8.55
N PHE A 176 -7.44 7.38 7.66
CA PHE A 176 -8.51 6.37 7.58
C PHE A 176 -8.18 5.29 6.54
N ASP A 177 -6.98 4.77 6.62
CA ASP A 177 -6.59 3.56 5.93
C ASP A 177 -7.15 2.34 6.66
N GLY A 178 -7.46 1.30 5.90
CA GLY A 178 -8.10 0.10 6.45
C GLY A 178 -7.17 -0.79 7.26
N THR A 179 -5.87 -0.82 6.94
CA THR A 179 -4.88 -1.67 7.61
C THR A 179 -3.48 -1.10 7.52
N GLY A 180 -2.81 -0.99 8.64
CA GLY A 180 -1.38 -0.70 8.74
C GLY A 180 -0.80 -1.40 9.97
N TYR A 181 0.47 -1.79 9.90
CA TYR A 181 1.13 -2.45 11.03
C TYR A 181 1.41 -1.44 12.14
N GLY A 182 0.82 -1.66 13.32
CA GLY A 182 0.97 -0.82 14.48
C GLY A 182 2.30 -1.01 15.20
N THR A 183 2.76 0.02 15.92
CA THR A 183 3.97 -0.05 16.75
C THR A 183 3.83 -1.02 17.93
N ASP A 184 2.60 -1.39 18.27
CA ASP A 184 2.22 -2.35 19.29
C ASP A 184 2.04 -3.79 18.74
N GLY A 185 2.28 -3.98 17.42
CA GLY A 185 2.13 -5.27 16.74
C GLY A 185 0.69 -5.64 16.41
N THR A 186 -0.26 -4.72 16.59
CA THR A 186 -1.66 -4.90 16.19
C THR A 186 -1.91 -4.29 14.80
N ILE A 187 -3.07 -4.57 14.20
CA ILE A 187 -3.52 -3.88 13.00
C ILE A 187 -4.12 -2.54 13.40
N TRP A 188 -3.56 -1.47 12.86
CA TRP A 188 -4.11 -0.14 12.98
C TRP A 188 -4.97 0.19 11.78
N GLY A 189 -6.02 1.02 12.00
CA GLY A 189 -6.87 1.55 10.95
C GLY A 189 -7.80 2.61 11.52
N GLY A 190 -7.93 3.76 10.80
CA GLY A 190 -8.72 4.88 11.30
C GLY A 190 -8.06 5.63 12.44
N GLU A 191 -6.83 6.11 12.21
CA GLU A 191 -5.95 6.67 13.22
C GLU A 191 -6.00 8.20 13.28
N LEU A 192 -5.87 8.73 14.50
CA LEU A 192 -5.64 10.15 14.78
C LEU A 192 -4.25 10.28 15.39
N LEU A 193 -3.34 10.92 14.65
CA LEU A 193 -1.94 11.09 15.06
C LEU A 193 -1.60 12.58 15.18
N LEU A 194 -0.98 12.96 16.29
CA LEU A 194 -0.29 14.25 16.38
C LEU A 194 1.10 14.03 15.83
N ALA A 195 1.44 14.61 14.68
CA ALA A 195 2.61 14.25 13.91
C ALA A 195 3.40 15.46 13.39
N ASP A 196 4.71 15.28 13.28
CA ASP A 196 5.63 16.15 12.57
C ASP A 196 6.73 15.30 11.89
N TYR A 197 7.78 15.91 11.31
CA TYR A 197 8.85 15.17 10.65
C TYR A 197 9.81 14.44 11.61
N HIS A 198 9.66 14.59 12.91
CA HIS A 198 10.51 13.96 13.92
C HIS A 198 9.84 12.76 14.58
N GLY A 199 8.50 12.66 14.48
CA GLY A 199 7.76 11.55 15.07
C GLY A 199 6.26 11.81 15.14
N PHE A 200 5.58 10.91 15.84
CA PHE A 200 4.14 11.03 16.07
C PHE A 200 3.74 10.51 17.45
N GLU A 201 2.61 11.00 17.92
CA GLU A 201 1.88 10.49 19.07
C GLU A 201 0.50 10.02 18.63
N ARG A 202 0.11 8.81 19.03
CA ARG A 202 -1.21 8.26 18.75
C ARG A 202 -2.23 8.86 19.70
N MET A 203 -3.06 9.77 19.21
CA MET A 203 -4.06 10.48 20.01
C MET A 203 -5.37 9.69 20.16
N GLY A 204 -5.67 8.84 19.18
CA GLY A 204 -6.88 8.04 19.17
C GLY A 204 -7.01 7.20 17.90
N SER A 205 -8.01 6.33 17.92
CA SER A 205 -8.37 5.49 16.77
C SER A 205 -9.86 5.18 16.78
N ILE A 206 -10.38 4.60 15.70
CA ILE A 206 -11.65 3.88 15.76
C ILE A 206 -11.53 2.76 16.79
N GLU A 207 -12.64 2.42 17.44
CA GLU A 207 -12.67 1.32 18.41
C GLU A 207 -12.22 0.01 17.72
N PRO A 208 -11.22 -0.69 18.28
CA PRO A 208 -10.75 -1.95 17.71
C PRO A 208 -11.85 -3.01 17.67
N PHE A 209 -11.85 -3.82 16.63
CA PHE A 209 -12.78 -4.94 16.46
C PHE A 209 -12.05 -6.16 15.92
N LEU A 210 -12.66 -7.34 16.10
CA LEU A 210 -12.09 -8.58 15.56
C LEU A 210 -12.27 -8.65 14.04
N GLN A 211 -11.17 -8.71 13.33
CA GLN A 211 -11.14 -8.96 11.89
C GLN A 211 -11.12 -10.47 11.64
N ILE A 212 -12.31 -11.06 11.47
CA ILE A 212 -12.49 -12.52 11.43
C ILE A 212 -12.36 -13.04 10.00
N GLY A 213 -11.38 -13.90 9.75
CA GLY A 213 -11.10 -14.49 8.45
C GLY A 213 -9.80 -14.01 7.81
N GLY A 214 -8.98 -13.20 8.52
CA GLY A 214 -7.74 -12.65 7.98
C GLY A 214 -7.99 -11.82 6.71
N ASP A 215 -7.16 -11.98 5.68
CA ASP A 215 -7.21 -11.20 4.43
C ASP A 215 -8.55 -11.29 3.68
N ILE A 216 -9.32 -12.37 3.87
CA ILE A 216 -10.65 -12.50 3.26
C ILE A 216 -11.61 -11.46 3.82
N SER A 217 -11.48 -11.07 5.07
CA SER A 217 -12.36 -10.06 5.70
C SER A 217 -12.26 -8.70 5.04
N ALA A 218 -11.11 -8.34 4.49
CA ALA A 218 -10.93 -7.11 3.71
C ALA A 218 -11.68 -7.13 2.37
N LYS A 219 -11.90 -8.33 1.80
CA LYS A 219 -12.64 -8.55 0.54
C LYS A 219 -14.13 -8.77 0.77
N GLU A 220 -14.48 -9.35 1.92
CA GLU A 220 -15.86 -9.72 2.28
C GLU A 220 -16.33 -8.88 3.49
N GLY A 221 -16.69 -7.62 3.25
CA GLY A 221 -17.07 -6.64 4.28
C GLY A 221 -18.20 -7.08 5.21
N TRP A 222 -19.04 -8.04 4.81
CA TRP A 222 -20.06 -8.61 5.68
C TRP A 222 -19.47 -9.30 6.93
N ARG A 223 -18.25 -9.83 6.86
CA ARG A 223 -17.55 -10.42 8.00
C ARG A 223 -17.26 -9.41 9.09
N ILE A 224 -16.81 -8.23 8.67
CA ILE A 224 -16.56 -7.10 9.57
C ILE A 224 -17.87 -6.62 10.18
N ALA A 225 -18.93 -6.48 9.36
CA ALA A 225 -20.25 -6.09 9.85
C ALA A 225 -20.79 -7.05 10.92
N VAL A 226 -20.68 -8.35 10.69
CA VAL A 226 -21.10 -9.36 11.71
C VAL A 226 -20.25 -9.27 12.98
N SER A 227 -18.94 -9.05 12.85
CA SER A 227 -18.03 -8.86 13.97
C SER A 227 -18.41 -7.67 14.84
N LEU A 228 -18.67 -6.52 14.21
CA LEU A 228 -19.09 -5.28 14.89
C LEU A 228 -20.44 -5.47 15.61
N ILE A 229 -21.41 -6.11 14.93
CA ILE A 229 -22.71 -6.42 15.56
C ILE A 229 -22.52 -7.32 16.77
N TYR A 230 -21.68 -8.37 16.66
CA TYR A 230 -21.41 -9.28 17.76
C TYR A 230 -20.67 -8.60 18.91
N GLN A 231 -19.74 -7.71 18.61
CA GLN A 231 -19.05 -6.90 19.63
C GLN A 231 -20.01 -6.04 20.45
N GLN A 232 -21.04 -5.49 19.81
CA GLN A 232 -22.04 -4.65 20.47
C GLN A 232 -23.10 -5.46 21.23
N THR A 233 -23.57 -6.56 20.66
CA THR A 233 -24.65 -7.35 21.26
C THR A 233 -24.16 -8.28 22.36
N GLN A 234 -22.95 -8.81 22.24
CA GLN A 234 -22.37 -9.89 23.06
C GLN A 234 -23.30 -11.13 23.16
N ASP A 235 -24.27 -11.23 22.25
CA ASP A 235 -25.27 -12.29 22.18
C ASP A 235 -25.38 -12.84 20.75
N LYS A 236 -25.13 -14.14 20.58
CA LYS A 236 -25.16 -14.79 19.26
C LYS A 236 -26.54 -14.84 18.65
N ALA A 237 -27.57 -15.08 19.47
CA ALA A 237 -28.94 -15.17 18.98
C ALA A 237 -29.41 -13.81 18.46
N GLN A 238 -29.16 -12.75 19.22
CA GLN A 238 -29.46 -11.38 18.83
C GLN A 238 -28.65 -10.97 17.61
N THR A 239 -27.34 -11.30 17.56
CA THR A 239 -26.49 -11.05 16.39
C THR A 239 -27.07 -11.72 15.13
N MET A 240 -27.43 -12.99 15.22
CA MET A 240 -28.00 -13.73 14.09
C MET A 240 -29.32 -13.14 13.59
N GLU A 241 -30.16 -12.67 14.51
CA GLU A 241 -31.42 -11.99 14.17
C GLU A 241 -31.15 -10.68 13.38
N ILE A 242 -30.23 -9.86 13.86
CA ILE A 242 -29.83 -8.62 13.19
C ILE A 242 -29.21 -8.89 11.82
N VAL A 243 -28.27 -9.84 11.74
CA VAL A 243 -27.61 -10.26 10.48
C VAL A 243 -28.63 -10.74 9.45
N LYS A 244 -29.62 -11.54 9.86
CA LYS A 244 -30.73 -11.99 9.02
C LYS A 244 -31.59 -10.81 8.54
N LYS A 245 -31.95 -9.91 9.44
CA LYS A 245 -32.75 -8.72 9.12
C LYS A 245 -32.06 -7.80 8.10
N LEU A 246 -30.74 -7.66 8.21
CA LEU A 246 -29.91 -6.86 7.30
C LEU A 246 -29.49 -7.63 6.04
N ASN A 247 -29.80 -8.92 5.94
CA ASN A 247 -29.43 -9.79 4.82
C ASN A 247 -27.92 -9.75 4.50
N LEU A 248 -27.05 -9.77 5.53
CA LEU A 248 -25.61 -9.64 5.38
C LEU A 248 -24.95 -10.94 4.86
N CYS A 249 -25.39 -12.09 5.36
CA CYS A 249 -24.89 -13.41 4.96
C CYS A 249 -25.91 -14.51 5.33
N SER A 250 -25.65 -15.74 4.92
CA SER A 250 -26.46 -16.89 5.28
C SER A 250 -26.32 -17.23 6.77
N GLU A 251 -27.33 -17.92 7.32
CA GLU A 251 -27.31 -18.38 8.72
C GLU A 251 -26.12 -19.31 9.02
N SER A 252 -25.74 -20.16 8.06
CA SER A 252 -24.60 -21.06 8.19
C SER A 252 -23.27 -20.30 8.26
N GLU A 253 -23.09 -19.30 7.40
CA GLU A 253 -21.89 -18.43 7.39
C GLU A 253 -21.79 -17.64 8.71
N CYS A 254 -22.89 -17.05 9.16
CA CYS A 254 -22.93 -16.33 10.43
C CYS A 254 -22.54 -17.24 11.62
N LYS A 255 -23.08 -18.46 11.70
CA LYS A 255 -22.73 -19.43 12.75
C LYS A 255 -21.24 -19.79 12.75
N VAL A 256 -20.67 -20.01 11.56
CA VAL A 256 -19.23 -20.30 11.44
C VAL A 256 -18.41 -19.10 11.90
N LEU A 257 -18.75 -17.89 11.48
CA LEU A 257 -18.02 -16.68 11.85
C LEU A 257 -18.04 -16.43 13.35
N LEU A 258 -19.21 -16.57 13.99
CA LEU A 258 -19.35 -16.43 15.44
C LEU A 258 -18.56 -17.51 16.22
N ALA A 259 -18.48 -18.72 15.70
CA ALA A 259 -17.65 -19.78 16.29
C ALA A 259 -16.14 -19.49 16.14
N MET A 260 -15.71 -18.85 15.04
CA MET A 260 -14.34 -18.40 14.85
C MET A 260 -14.00 -17.25 15.80
N ALA A 261 -14.92 -16.31 16.00
CA ALA A 261 -14.76 -15.19 16.94
C ALA A 261 -14.50 -15.67 18.35
N ASP A 262 -15.33 -16.60 18.86
CA ASP A 262 -15.19 -17.15 20.22
C ASP A 262 -13.84 -17.83 20.45
N ARG A 263 -13.35 -18.52 19.43
CA ARG A 263 -12.07 -19.26 19.50
C ARG A 263 -10.86 -18.41 19.13
N LYS A 264 -11.07 -17.16 18.77
CA LYS A 264 -10.05 -16.27 18.17
C LYS A 264 -9.29 -16.95 17.03
N MET A 265 -10.00 -17.75 16.24
CA MET A 265 -9.44 -18.51 15.13
C MET A 265 -9.40 -17.64 13.89
N ASN A 266 -8.19 -17.45 13.33
CA ASN A 266 -7.98 -16.57 12.16
C ASN A 266 -8.67 -15.20 12.34
N ALA A 267 -8.53 -14.67 13.56
CA ALA A 267 -9.12 -13.40 13.96
C ALA A 267 -8.02 -12.54 14.61
N VAL A 268 -7.82 -11.36 14.07
CA VAL A 268 -6.84 -10.36 14.53
C VAL A 268 -7.56 -9.08 14.90
N THR A 269 -7.02 -8.34 15.83
CA THR A 269 -7.48 -6.99 16.20
C THR A 269 -6.46 -5.98 15.77
#